data_f00bff0ee85b2cff9c928045e25c04d9
#
_entry.id   f00bff0ee85b2cff9c928045e25c04d9
#
_cell.length_a   1.000
_cell.length_b   1.000
_cell.length_c   1.000
_cell.angle_alpha   90.00
_cell.angle_beta   90.00
_cell.angle_gamma   90.00
#
_symmetry.space_group_name_H-M   'P 1'
#
loop_
_entity.id
_entity.type
_entity.pdbx_description
1 polymer ?
#
loop_
_entity_poly.entity_id
_entity_poly.type
_entity_poly.pdbx_seq_one_letter_code
_entity_poly.pdbx_strand_id
1 'polypeptide(L)'
;MIQMKLALAWFTLIFALLFSVSCASSKEDSSGSVSEVEEVKKEVEEMKEEVARKRIVFFGNSITAGYNLNPESAFPNLLQKKLDSLDYAYEVVNAGLSGETTSAGVQRLDWMLKGDVDIFALELGANDGLRGLPLSETKQNLLKMIDAVRKVNPQVKILLLGMEVPPNMGDEYAAEFRSVFRDVASEKQVHFIPFLLKGVAGIKELNLEDGIHPTEEGHRILADNVWQVLEELL
;
A
#
# COMPACT_ATOMS: atom_id res chain seq x y z
N MET A 1 -4.04 31.50 0.63
CA MET A 1 -3.67 32.01 1.97
C MET A 1 -4.86 32.56 2.77
N ILE A 2 -6.05 32.74 2.22
CA ILE A 2 -7.24 33.26 2.91
C ILE A 2 -8.14 32.13 3.45
N GLN A 3 -8.21 31.00 2.80
CA GLN A 3 -9.04 29.84 3.21
C GLN A 3 -8.55 29.15 4.51
N MET A 4 -7.23 29.14 4.75
CA MET A 4 -6.64 28.48 5.93
C MET A 4 -6.85 29.25 7.25
N LYS A 5 -7.20 30.54 7.19
CA LYS A 5 -7.45 31.35 8.39
C LYS A 5 -8.89 31.23 8.92
N LEU A 6 -9.85 30.82 8.08
CA LEU A 6 -11.25 30.63 8.51
C LEU A 6 -11.44 29.32 9.28
N ALA A 7 -10.75 28.23 8.95
CA ALA A 7 -10.85 26.97 9.68
C ALA A 7 -10.31 27.06 11.12
N LEU A 8 -9.26 27.87 11.37
CA LEU A 8 -8.67 28.04 12.70
C LEU A 8 -9.54 28.90 13.63
N ALA A 9 -10.35 29.82 13.07
CA ALA A 9 -11.21 30.69 13.86
C ALA A 9 -12.45 29.97 14.43
N TRP A 10 -12.92 28.93 13.77
CA TRP A 10 -14.04 28.12 14.26
C TRP A 10 -13.62 27.14 15.37
N PHE A 11 -12.39 26.65 15.36
CA PHE A 11 -11.88 25.75 16.39
C PHE A 11 -11.68 26.44 17.74
N THR A 12 -11.34 27.73 17.76
CA THR A 12 -11.17 28.51 18.98
C THR A 12 -12.49 28.96 19.61
N LEU A 13 -13.56 29.08 18.81
CA LEU A 13 -14.88 29.49 19.34
C LEU A 13 -15.60 28.36 20.08
N ILE A 14 -15.41 27.09 19.66
CA ILE A 14 -16.01 25.93 20.32
C ILE A 14 -15.32 25.63 21.65
N PHE A 15 -14.01 25.91 21.79
CA PHE A 15 -13.29 25.68 23.05
C PHE A 15 -13.58 26.74 24.14
N ALA A 16 -14.01 27.94 23.74
CA ALA A 16 -14.35 29.03 24.68
C ALA A 16 -15.74 28.87 25.32
N LEU A 17 -16.64 28.06 24.72
CA LEU A 17 -17.99 27.83 25.28
C LEU A 17 -18.04 26.76 26.38
N LEU A 18 -16.97 26.01 26.59
CA LEU A 18 -16.95 24.93 27.58
C LEU A 18 -16.44 25.33 28.98
N PHE A 19 -16.05 26.61 29.21
CA PHE A 19 -15.45 27.05 30.48
C PHE A 19 -16.28 28.08 31.29
N SER A 20 -17.56 28.33 30.91
CA SER A 20 -18.39 29.28 31.64
C SER A 20 -19.63 28.69 32.26
N VAL A 21 -19.53 27.52 32.91
CA VAL A 21 -20.57 27.03 33.85
C VAL A 21 -19.95 26.98 35.23
N SER A 22 -19.96 28.14 35.92
CA SER A 22 -19.72 28.22 37.36
C SER A 22 -21.04 28.42 38.08
N CYS A 23 -21.31 27.51 38.98
CA CYS A 23 -22.24 27.55 40.11
C CYS A 23 -23.37 28.56 40.10
N ALA A 24 -24.59 28.11 39.82
CA ALA A 24 -25.79 28.56 40.53
C ALA A 24 -26.72 27.35 40.67
N SER A 25 -27.03 27.02 41.93
CA SER A 25 -27.91 25.96 42.34
C SER A 25 -29.36 26.32 41.93
N SER A 26 -29.89 25.58 40.94
CA SER A 26 -31.35 25.41 40.78
C SER A 26 -31.59 24.08 40.05
N LYS A 27 -32.51 23.30 40.57
CA LYS A 27 -32.99 22.03 40.00
C LYS A 27 -33.59 22.35 38.64
N GLU A 28 -32.95 21.90 37.54
CA GLU A 28 -33.55 21.80 36.23
C GLU A 28 -33.16 20.51 35.53
N ASP A 29 -34.12 19.98 34.84
CA ASP A 29 -34.24 18.75 34.08
C ASP A 29 -32.97 18.26 33.38
N SER A 30 -32.51 17.06 33.70
CA SER A 30 -31.32 16.40 33.14
C SER A 30 -31.56 15.66 31.80
N SER A 31 -32.65 15.99 31.07
CA SER A 31 -32.98 15.27 29.84
C SER A 31 -32.39 15.92 28.58
N GLY A 32 -31.97 17.21 28.62
CA GLY A 32 -31.45 17.95 27.45
C GLY A 32 -29.99 17.64 27.14
N SER A 33 -29.15 17.34 28.13
CA SER A 33 -27.69 17.21 27.90
C SER A 33 -27.26 15.85 27.35
N VAL A 34 -28.07 14.81 27.49
CA VAL A 34 -27.73 13.46 26.98
C VAL A 34 -27.99 13.35 25.48
N SER A 35 -29.07 13.99 24.98
CA SER A 35 -29.41 13.96 23.57
C SER A 35 -28.41 14.74 22.71
N GLU A 36 -27.92 15.90 23.18
CA GLU A 36 -26.90 16.69 22.46
C GLU A 36 -25.55 15.96 22.38
N VAL A 37 -25.15 15.25 23.42
CA VAL A 37 -23.93 14.46 23.46
C VAL A 37 -24.01 13.22 22.55
N GLU A 38 -25.19 12.59 22.44
CA GLU A 38 -25.42 11.49 21.51
C GLU A 38 -25.45 11.94 20.05
N GLU A 39 -26.06 13.11 19.78
CA GLU A 39 -26.09 13.70 18.43
C GLU A 39 -24.70 14.10 17.96
N VAL A 40 -23.89 14.75 18.81
CA VAL A 40 -22.49 15.08 18.51
C VAL A 40 -21.62 13.84 18.34
N LYS A 41 -21.84 12.79 19.12
CA LYS A 41 -21.14 11.51 18.93
C LYS A 41 -21.49 10.87 17.60
N LYS A 42 -22.74 10.90 17.19
CA LYS A 42 -23.20 10.36 15.93
C LYS A 42 -22.66 11.15 14.75
N GLU A 43 -22.66 12.49 14.82
CA GLU A 43 -22.04 13.35 13.80
C GLU A 43 -20.51 13.11 13.70
N VAL A 44 -19.81 12.92 14.84
CA VAL A 44 -18.37 12.60 14.86
C VAL A 44 -18.11 11.19 14.33
N GLU A 45 -19.02 10.24 14.54
CA GLU A 45 -18.91 8.89 14.01
C GLU A 45 -19.20 8.86 12.51
N GLU A 46 -20.24 9.56 12.05
CA GLU A 46 -20.55 9.76 10.63
C GLU A 46 -19.42 10.53 9.89
N MET A 47 -18.82 11.56 10.50
CA MET A 47 -17.64 12.25 9.96
C MET A 47 -16.39 11.33 9.92
N LYS A 48 -16.25 10.40 10.85
CA LYS A 48 -15.17 9.40 10.82
C LYS A 48 -15.37 8.36 9.72
N GLU A 49 -16.63 7.98 9.47
CA GLU A 49 -16.97 7.04 8.40
C GLU A 49 -16.79 7.68 7.01
N GLU A 50 -17.06 8.98 6.86
CA GLU A 50 -16.86 9.75 5.62
C GLU A 50 -15.37 9.96 5.26
N VAL A 51 -14.45 9.76 6.23
CA VAL A 51 -13.00 9.96 6.05
C VAL A 51 -12.21 8.64 6.09
N ALA A 52 -12.85 7.49 6.27
CA ALA A 52 -12.16 6.20 6.28
C ALA A 52 -11.71 5.81 4.87
N ARG A 53 -10.47 6.25 4.50
CA ARG A 53 -9.84 5.83 3.24
C ARG A 53 -9.58 4.33 3.27
N LYS A 54 -9.92 3.63 2.20
CA LYS A 54 -9.50 2.26 1.96
C LYS A 54 -7.98 2.19 1.84
N ARG A 55 -7.38 1.05 2.17
CA ARG A 55 -5.92 0.93 2.21
C ARG A 55 -5.39 -0.01 1.15
N ILE A 56 -4.39 0.50 0.41
CA ILE A 56 -3.59 -0.26 -0.54
C ILE A 56 -2.20 -0.44 0.07
N VAL A 57 -1.82 -1.68 0.38
CA VAL A 57 -0.48 -1.98 0.90
C VAL A 57 0.39 -2.55 -0.20
N PHE A 58 1.49 -1.87 -0.55
CA PHE A 58 2.54 -2.40 -1.40
C PHE A 58 3.60 -3.06 -0.53
N PHE A 59 3.57 -4.38 -0.48
CA PHE A 59 4.49 -5.19 0.30
C PHE A 59 5.57 -5.76 -0.61
N GLY A 60 6.80 -5.27 -0.47
CA GLY A 60 7.85 -5.60 -1.42
C GLY A 60 9.26 -5.33 -0.91
N ASN A 61 10.21 -5.37 -1.84
CA ASN A 61 11.64 -5.20 -1.57
C ASN A 61 12.12 -3.76 -1.88
N SER A 62 13.38 -3.63 -2.37
CA SER A 62 14.00 -2.35 -2.71
C SER A 62 13.31 -1.61 -3.86
N ILE A 63 12.66 -2.33 -4.79
CA ILE A 63 11.92 -1.73 -5.89
C ILE A 63 10.69 -1.00 -5.33
N THR A 64 9.95 -1.65 -4.45
CA THR A 64 8.81 -1.03 -3.75
C THR A 64 9.26 0.13 -2.86
N ALA A 65 10.36 -0.04 -2.11
CA ALA A 65 10.91 0.99 -1.23
C ALA A 65 11.36 2.27 -1.97
N GLY A 66 11.71 2.17 -3.26
CA GLY A 66 12.35 3.25 -4.01
C GLY A 66 13.81 3.45 -3.58
N TYR A 67 14.59 2.37 -3.62
CA TYR A 67 16.00 2.36 -3.18
C TYR A 67 16.81 3.51 -3.78
N ASN A 68 17.52 4.25 -2.92
CA ASN A 68 18.32 5.43 -3.25
C ASN A 68 17.57 6.59 -3.91
N LEU A 69 16.25 6.63 -3.84
CA LEU A 69 15.44 7.74 -4.34
C LEU A 69 14.83 8.54 -3.18
N ASN A 70 14.34 9.74 -3.51
CA ASN A 70 13.40 10.41 -2.63
C ASN A 70 12.15 9.51 -2.49
N PRO A 71 11.66 9.24 -1.26
CA PRO A 71 10.46 8.44 -1.05
C PRO A 71 9.26 8.87 -1.92
N GLU A 72 9.10 10.17 -2.15
CA GLU A 72 8.07 10.74 -3.00
C GLU A 72 8.15 10.33 -4.49
N SER A 73 9.31 9.81 -4.93
CA SER A 73 9.54 9.32 -6.29
C SER A 73 9.35 7.81 -6.42
N ALA A 74 9.15 7.09 -5.31
CA ALA A 74 8.85 5.65 -5.34
C ALA A 74 7.49 5.40 -5.99
N PHE A 75 7.35 4.34 -6.81
CA PHE A 75 6.12 4.10 -7.56
C PHE A 75 4.84 3.99 -6.69
N PRO A 76 4.87 3.45 -5.43
CA PRO A 76 3.67 3.48 -4.60
C PRO A 76 3.23 4.90 -4.25
N ASN A 77 4.19 5.79 -3.98
CA ASN A 77 3.89 7.18 -3.64
C ASN A 77 3.43 7.99 -4.87
N LEU A 78 3.91 7.64 -6.07
CA LEU A 78 3.39 8.19 -7.33
C LEU A 78 1.95 7.74 -7.58
N LEU A 79 1.60 6.49 -7.23
CA LEU A 79 0.23 5.99 -7.29
C LEU A 79 -0.68 6.72 -6.29
N GLN A 80 -0.19 7.03 -5.08
CA GLN A 80 -0.94 7.86 -4.13
C GLN A 80 -1.30 9.23 -4.76
N LYS A 81 -0.31 9.90 -5.34
CA LYS A 81 -0.54 11.20 -6.01
C LYS A 81 -1.58 11.08 -7.14
N LYS A 82 -1.54 9.99 -7.89
CA LYS A 82 -2.51 9.73 -8.95
C LYS A 82 -3.91 9.47 -8.41
N LEU A 83 -4.05 8.67 -7.36
CA LEU A 83 -5.32 8.42 -6.67
C LEU A 83 -5.92 9.72 -6.12
N ASP A 84 -5.11 10.54 -5.45
CA ASP A 84 -5.54 11.83 -4.91
C ASP A 84 -5.97 12.81 -6.04
N SER A 85 -5.29 12.79 -7.18
CA SER A 85 -5.65 13.64 -8.34
C SER A 85 -6.95 13.24 -9.03
N LEU A 86 -7.39 12.01 -8.82
CA LEU A 86 -8.62 11.43 -9.38
C LEU A 86 -9.73 11.29 -8.31
N ASP A 87 -9.53 11.87 -7.13
CA ASP A 87 -10.49 11.88 -5.99
C ASP A 87 -10.87 10.46 -5.50
N TYR A 88 -9.98 9.47 -5.66
CA TYR A 88 -10.16 8.16 -5.07
C TYR A 88 -9.83 8.18 -3.57
N ALA A 89 -10.75 7.73 -2.72
CA ALA A 89 -10.58 7.67 -1.27
C ALA A 89 -9.72 6.47 -0.81
N TYR A 90 -8.46 6.43 -1.24
CA TYR A 90 -7.50 5.38 -0.87
C TYR A 90 -6.25 5.97 -0.22
N GLU A 91 -5.70 5.24 0.74
CA GLU A 91 -4.38 5.47 1.35
C GLU A 91 -3.41 4.40 0.83
N VAL A 92 -2.29 4.81 0.25
CA VAL A 92 -1.22 3.90 -0.17
C VAL A 92 -0.18 3.78 0.92
N VAL A 93 0.07 2.57 1.37
CA VAL A 93 1.15 2.23 2.30
C VAL A 93 2.30 1.59 1.55
N ASN A 94 3.43 2.29 1.49
CA ASN A 94 4.68 1.74 0.97
C ASN A 94 5.36 0.91 2.06
N ALA A 95 5.24 -0.41 1.95
CA ALA A 95 5.83 -1.39 2.87
C ALA A 95 7.03 -2.12 2.22
N GLY A 96 7.79 -1.43 1.38
CA GLY A 96 9.03 -1.96 0.79
C GLY A 96 10.18 -2.03 1.82
N LEU A 97 10.94 -3.12 1.78
CA LEU A 97 12.14 -3.32 2.60
C LEU A 97 13.29 -3.83 1.72
N SER A 98 14.32 -2.98 1.54
CA SER A 98 15.46 -3.31 0.67
C SER A 98 16.15 -4.60 1.09
N GLY A 99 16.45 -5.47 0.11
CA GLY A 99 17.11 -6.74 0.32
C GLY A 99 16.20 -7.88 0.80
N GLU A 100 14.90 -7.63 1.00
CA GLU A 100 13.96 -8.61 1.53
C GLU A 100 13.75 -9.77 0.55
N THR A 101 13.87 -11.01 1.07
CA THR A 101 13.49 -12.25 0.38
C THR A 101 12.05 -12.64 0.73
N THR A 102 11.49 -13.59 -0.02
CA THR A 102 10.15 -14.13 0.31
C THR A 102 10.09 -14.76 1.71
N SER A 103 11.16 -15.40 2.17
CA SER A 103 11.24 -15.97 3.51
C SER A 103 11.22 -14.91 4.60
N ALA A 104 11.92 -13.80 4.42
CA ALA A 104 11.89 -12.66 5.35
C ALA A 104 10.51 -11.98 5.33
N GLY A 105 9.90 -11.83 4.15
CA GLY A 105 8.56 -11.28 4.00
C GLY A 105 7.50 -12.06 4.79
N VAL A 106 7.56 -13.42 4.76
CA VAL A 106 6.67 -14.25 5.56
C VAL A 106 6.78 -13.92 7.05
N GLN A 107 7.99 -13.68 7.56
CA GLN A 107 8.22 -13.37 8.98
C GLN A 107 7.70 -11.99 9.39
N ARG A 108 7.74 -11.02 8.47
CA ARG A 108 7.33 -9.64 8.71
C ARG A 108 5.83 -9.39 8.47
N LEU A 109 5.17 -10.28 7.74
CA LEU A 109 3.82 -10.05 7.24
C LEU A 109 2.80 -9.75 8.35
N ASP A 110 2.82 -10.51 9.45
CA ASP A 110 1.85 -10.36 10.54
C ASP A 110 1.84 -8.94 11.15
N TRP A 111 2.99 -8.26 11.10
CA TRP A 111 3.07 -6.88 11.59
C TRP A 111 2.35 -5.90 10.64
N MET A 112 2.41 -6.15 9.34
CA MET A 112 1.76 -5.33 8.32
C MET A 112 0.23 -5.53 8.27
N LEU A 113 -0.25 -6.68 8.73
CA LEU A 113 -1.68 -7.03 8.75
C LEU A 113 -2.43 -6.56 10.00
N LYS A 114 -1.82 -5.71 10.85
CA LYS A 114 -2.46 -5.15 12.04
C LYS A 114 -3.52 -4.09 11.76
N GLY A 115 -3.64 -3.61 10.54
CA GLY A 115 -4.66 -2.67 10.09
C GLY A 115 -5.48 -3.24 8.95
N ASP A 116 -6.57 -2.55 8.59
CA ASP A 116 -7.38 -2.92 7.45
C ASP A 116 -6.56 -2.84 6.16
N VAL A 117 -6.73 -3.81 5.27
CA VAL A 117 -6.08 -3.88 3.97
C VAL A 117 -7.14 -4.27 2.93
N ASP A 118 -7.49 -3.34 2.03
CA ASP A 118 -8.48 -3.58 0.98
C ASP A 118 -7.83 -4.15 -0.28
N ILE A 119 -6.63 -3.65 -0.61
CA ILE A 119 -5.81 -4.14 -1.72
C ILE A 119 -4.41 -4.44 -1.20
N PHE A 120 -3.93 -5.64 -1.45
CA PHE A 120 -2.58 -6.08 -1.10
C PHE A 120 -1.78 -6.35 -2.36
N ALA A 121 -0.80 -5.50 -2.65
CA ALA A 121 0.13 -5.64 -3.77
C ALA A 121 1.43 -6.29 -3.28
N LEU A 122 1.71 -7.52 -3.74
CA LEU A 122 2.86 -8.33 -3.32
C LEU A 122 3.96 -8.28 -4.39
N GLU A 123 5.11 -7.69 -4.04
CA GLU A 123 6.31 -7.55 -4.88
C GLU A 123 7.53 -8.17 -4.16
N LEU A 124 7.63 -9.47 -4.08
CA LEU A 124 8.78 -10.18 -3.52
C LEU A 124 9.20 -11.34 -4.42
N GLY A 125 10.45 -11.78 -4.26
CA GLY A 125 11.03 -12.91 -5.00
C GLY A 125 12.23 -12.51 -5.86
N ALA A 126 12.40 -11.23 -6.22
CA ALA A 126 13.57 -10.80 -6.99
C ALA A 126 14.89 -11.12 -6.26
N ASN A 127 14.96 -10.86 -4.95
CA ASN A 127 16.14 -11.19 -4.15
C ASN A 127 16.38 -12.69 -4.00
N ASP A 128 15.33 -13.50 -3.99
CA ASP A 128 15.43 -14.96 -4.02
C ASP A 128 16.06 -15.41 -5.34
N GLY A 129 15.53 -14.91 -6.45
CA GLY A 129 16.05 -15.19 -7.79
C GLY A 129 17.50 -14.76 -7.97
N LEU A 130 17.86 -13.52 -7.62
CA LEU A 130 19.22 -12.98 -7.75
C LEU A 130 20.24 -13.74 -6.87
N ARG A 131 19.81 -14.33 -5.75
CA ARG A 131 20.66 -15.14 -4.85
C ARG A 131 20.67 -16.62 -5.18
N GLY A 132 19.93 -17.04 -6.22
CA GLY A 132 19.83 -18.45 -6.60
C GLY A 132 19.19 -19.32 -5.52
N LEU A 133 18.26 -18.79 -4.74
CA LEU A 133 17.53 -19.58 -3.74
C LEU A 133 16.57 -20.55 -4.43
N PRO A 134 16.18 -21.67 -3.75
CA PRO A 134 15.27 -22.64 -4.34
C PRO A 134 13.93 -22.00 -4.75
N LEU A 135 13.58 -22.10 -6.02
CA LEU A 135 12.35 -21.47 -6.56
C LEU A 135 11.09 -22.11 -6.00
N SER A 136 11.15 -23.37 -5.57
CA SER A 136 10.08 -24.04 -4.84
C SER A 136 9.78 -23.38 -3.49
N GLU A 137 10.79 -22.88 -2.78
CA GLU A 137 10.62 -22.13 -1.53
C GLU A 137 10.03 -20.75 -1.80
N THR A 138 10.53 -20.06 -2.83
CA THR A 138 9.97 -18.79 -3.29
C THR A 138 8.48 -18.93 -3.57
N LYS A 139 8.07 -19.94 -4.35
CA LYS A 139 6.66 -20.23 -4.63
C LYS A 139 5.86 -20.47 -3.35
N GLN A 140 6.33 -21.34 -2.46
CA GLN A 140 5.64 -21.65 -1.21
C GLN A 140 5.47 -20.42 -0.31
N ASN A 141 6.47 -19.55 -0.23
CA ASN A 141 6.41 -18.36 0.59
C ASN A 141 5.40 -17.33 0.03
N LEU A 142 5.35 -17.14 -1.30
CA LEU A 142 4.34 -16.31 -1.94
C LEU A 142 2.92 -16.83 -1.66
N LEU A 143 2.70 -18.15 -1.80
CA LEU A 143 1.42 -18.79 -1.48
C LEU A 143 1.04 -18.58 -0.01
N LYS A 144 1.97 -18.77 0.93
CA LYS A 144 1.75 -18.56 2.38
C LYS A 144 1.34 -17.11 2.68
N MET A 145 2.01 -16.13 2.06
CA MET A 145 1.68 -14.73 2.27
C MET A 145 0.26 -14.41 1.78
N ILE A 146 -0.10 -14.87 0.58
CA ILE A 146 -1.45 -14.69 0.03
C ILE A 146 -2.51 -15.32 0.96
N ASP A 147 -2.28 -16.54 1.44
CA ASP A 147 -3.20 -17.23 2.34
C ASP A 147 -3.33 -16.52 3.69
N ALA A 148 -2.22 -16.01 4.24
CA ALA A 148 -2.23 -15.26 5.48
C ALA A 148 -3.03 -13.96 5.37
N VAL A 149 -2.86 -13.21 4.27
CA VAL A 149 -3.61 -11.99 4.00
C VAL A 149 -5.11 -12.28 3.87
N ARG A 150 -5.49 -13.30 3.10
CA ARG A 150 -6.90 -13.72 2.94
C ARG A 150 -7.52 -14.23 4.23
N LYS A 151 -6.73 -14.82 5.12
CA LYS A 151 -7.20 -15.26 6.43
C LYS A 151 -7.63 -14.08 7.32
N VAL A 152 -6.92 -12.95 7.23
CA VAL A 152 -7.25 -11.73 7.98
C VAL A 152 -8.42 -11.00 7.34
N ASN A 153 -8.39 -10.80 6.02
CA ASN A 153 -9.49 -10.21 5.27
C ASN A 153 -9.84 -11.09 4.05
N PRO A 154 -10.94 -11.88 4.11
CA PRO A 154 -11.37 -12.72 2.99
C PRO A 154 -11.80 -11.94 1.74
N GLN A 155 -12.09 -10.64 1.86
CA GLN A 155 -12.52 -9.77 0.75
C GLN A 155 -11.36 -8.98 0.13
N VAL A 156 -10.14 -9.12 0.65
CA VAL A 156 -8.97 -8.41 0.14
C VAL A 156 -8.74 -8.73 -1.34
N LYS A 157 -8.54 -7.69 -2.13
CA LYS A 157 -8.09 -7.83 -3.51
C LYS A 157 -6.57 -7.97 -3.51
N ILE A 158 -6.04 -9.00 -4.16
CA ILE A 158 -4.60 -9.25 -4.19
C ILE A 158 -4.07 -9.02 -5.59
N LEU A 159 -3.00 -8.23 -5.69
CA LEU A 159 -2.24 -7.96 -6.90
C LEU A 159 -0.82 -8.50 -6.75
N LEU A 160 -0.49 -9.56 -7.49
CA LEU A 160 0.86 -10.10 -7.53
C LEU A 160 1.68 -9.39 -8.62
N LEU A 161 2.81 -8.83 -8.23
CA LEU A 161 3.75 -8.13 -9.12
C LEU A 161 4.88 -9.09 -9.47
N GLY A 162 4.85 -9.65 -10.69
CA GLY A 162 5.84 -10.59 -11.18
C GLY A 162 7.17 -9.93 -11.47
N MET A 163 8.24 -10.70 -11.35
CA MET A 163 9.61 -10.29 -11.58
C MET A 163 10.31 -11.24 -12.55
N GLU A 164 11.39 -10.75 -13.14
CA GLU A 164 12.31 -11.53 -13.96
C GLU A 164 13.73 -11.42 -13.39
N VAL A 165 14.55 -12.43 -13.68
CA VAL A 165 15.99 -12.37 -13.37
C VAL A 165 16.78 -11.94 -14.61
N PRO A 166 17.99 -11.35 -14.43
CA PRO A 166 18.83 -10.98 -15.55
C PRO A 166 19.18 -12.16 -16.48
N PRO A 167 19.31 -11.93 -17.79
CA PRO A 167 19.56 -13.01 -18.78
C PRO A 167 20.82 -13.83 -18.52
N ASN A 168 21.83 -13.25 -17.87
CA ASN A 168 23.09 -13.94 -17.53
C ASN A 168 22.96 -15.06 -16.49
N MET A 169 21.77 -15.25 -15.88
CA MET A 169 21.49 -16.36 -14.96
C MET A 169 21.10 -17.66 -15.70
N GLY A 170 21.00 -17.64 -17.01
CA GLY A 170 20.64 -18.78 -17.86
C GLY A 170 19.14 -18.86 -18.17
N ASP A 171 18.84 -19.27 -19.40
CA ASP A 171 17.49 -19.24 -19.96
C ASP A 171 16.53 -20.18 -19.22
N GLU A 172 17.01 -21.37 -18.83
CA GLU A 172 16.20 -22.36 -18.10
C GLU A 172 15.77 -21.82 -16.75
N TYR A 173 16.72 -21.30 -15.97
CA TYR A 173 16.44 -20.71 -14.66
C TYR A 173 15.52 -19.49 -14.78
N ALA A 174 15.77 -18.62 -15.74
CA ALA A 174 14.92 -17.45 -15.97
C ALA A 174 13.48 -17.84 -16.36
N ALA A 175 13.32 -18.91 -17.16
CA ALA A 175 12.00 -19.42 -17.53
C ALA A 175 11.27 -20.03 -16.32
N GLU A 176 11.98 -20.82 -15.50
CA GLU A 176 11.44 -21.40 -14.27
C GLU A 176 11.06 -20.29 -13.27
N PHE A 177 11.91 -19.29 -13.07
CA PHE A 177 11.65 -18.15 -12.21
C PHE A 177 10.37 -17.39 -12.61
N ARG A 178 10.19 -17.08 -13.90
CA ARG A 178 8.95 -16.46 -14.40
C ARG A 178 7.73 -17.34 -14.17
N SER A 179 7.88 -18.66 -14.26
CA SER A 179 6.76 -19.58 -14.06
C SER A 179 6.23 -19.57 -12.62
N VAL A 180 7.10 -19.33 -11.63
CA VAL A 180 6.70 -19.24 -10.21
C VAL A 180 5.55 -18.25 -10.02
N PHE A 181 5.70 -17.04 -10.53
CA PHE A 181 4.68 -15.98 -10.35
C PHE A 181 3.38 -16.29 -11.07
N ARG A 182 3.47 -16.77 -12.31
CA ARG A 182 2.30 -17.18 -13.09
C ARG A 182 1.54 -18.32 -12.40
N ASP A 183 2.26 -19.31 -11.90
CA ASP A 183 1.66 -20.45 -11.23
C ASP A 183 0.98 -20.03 -9.92
N VAL A 184 1.64 -19.17 -9.11
CA VAL A 184 1.04 -18.61 -7.89
C VAL A 184 -0.21 -17.82 -8.22
N ALA A 185 -0.16 -16.95 -9.24
CA ALA A 185 -1.31 -16.15 -9.64
C ALA A 185 -2.50 -17.03 -10.09
N SER A 186 -2.23 -18.06 -10.88
CA SER A 186 -3.23 -19.01 -11.35
C SER A 186 -3.80 -19.86 -10.20
N GLU A 187 -2.93 -20.40 -9.31
CA GLU A 187 -3.35 -21.23 -8.18
C GLU A 187 -4.22 -20.48 -7.18
N LYS A 188 -3.87 -19.22 -6.91
CA LYS A 188 -4.59 -18.38 -5.96
C LYS A 188 -5.66 -17.50 -6.61
N GLN A 189 -5.79 -17.50 -7.93
CA GLN A 189 -6.75 -16.66 -8.64
C GLN A 189 -6.66 -15.20 -8.20
N VAL A 190 -5.45 -14.63 -8.27
CA VAL A 190 -5.16 -13.23 -7.93
C VAL A 190 -4.90 -12.41 -9.20
N HIS A 191 -5.07 -11.09 -9.09
CA HIS A 191 -4.67 -10.18 -10.17
C HIS A 191 -3.15 -10.22 -10.33
N PHE A 192 -2.68 -10.13 -11.57
CA PHE A 192 -1.28 -10.42 -11.88
C PHE A 192 -0.70 -9.49 -12.92
N ILE A 193 0.42 -8.86 -12.59
CA ILE A 193 1.29 -8.17 -13.53
C ILE A 193 2.46 -9.10 -13.82
N PRO A 194 2.61 -9.61 -15.04
CA PRO A 194 3.65 -10.61 -15.35
C PRO A 194 5.08 -10.11 -15.11
N PHE A 195 5.35 -8.83 -15.38
CA PHE A 195 6.65 -8.23 -15.17
C PHE A 195 6.53 -6.74 -14.78
N LEU A 196 6.78 -6.43 -13.52
CA LEU A 196 6.69 -5.06 -12.99
C LEU A 196 7.62 -4.08 -13.73
N LEU A 197 8.86 -4.52 -14.02
CA LEU A 197 9.91 -3.70 -14.66
C LEU A 197 9.81 -3.66 -16.19
N LYS A 198 8.66 -3.99 -16.78
CA LYS A 198 8.44 -3.90 -18.22
C LYS A 198 8.69 -2.48 -18.71
N GLY A 199 9.55 -2.34 -19.74
CA GLY A 199 9.95 -1.04 -20.30
C GLY A 199 11.01 -0.29 -19.49
N VAL A 200 11.53 -0.90 -18.41
CA VAL A 200 12.57 -0.31 -17.55
C VAL A 200 13.80 -1.21 -17.47
N ALA A 201 13.61 -2.51 -17.23
CA ALA A 201 14.72 -3.43 -17.05
C ALA A 201 15.67 -3.44 -18.26
N GLY A 202 16.97 -3.34 -17.99
CA GLY A 202 18.03 -3.34 -19.02
C GLY A 202 18.19 -2.04 -19.81
N ILE A 203 17.39 -1.01 -19.55
CA ILE A 203 17.53 0.32 -20.17
C ILE A 203 18.37 1.18 -19.23
N LYS A 204 19.59 1.51 -19.66
CA LYS A 204 20.60 2.18 -18.82
C LYS A 204 20.09 3.49 -18.20
N GLU A 205 19.39 4.30 -18.97
CA GLU A 205 18.88 5.61 -18.57
C GLU A 205 17.75 5.53 -17.55
N LEU A 206 17.09 4.37 -17.45
CA LEU A 206 15.97 4.10 -16.54
C LEU A 206 16.37 3.33 -15.28
N ASN A 207 17.67 2.96 -15.17
CA ASN A 207 18.21 2.27 -14.01
C ASN A 207 19.38 3.03 -13.41
N LEU A 208 19.58 2.89 -12.09
CA LEU A 208 20.74 3.42 -11.38
C LEU A 208 22.04 2.74 -11.89
N GLU A 209 23.18 3.21 -11.44
CA GLU A 209 24.50 2.70 -11.87
C GLU A 209 24.68 1.19 -11.63
N ASP A 210 23.93 0.61 -10.69
CA ASP A 210 23.93 -0.82 -10.41
C ASP A 210 23.22 -1.66 -11.49
N GLY A 211 22.46 -1.03 -12.38
CA GLY A 211 21.71 -1.67 -13.46
C GLY A 211 20.51 -2.52 -13.01
N ILE A 212 20.13 -2.43 -11.74
CA ILE A 212 19.08 -3.24 -11.10
C ILE A 212 17.91 -2.37 -10.63
N HIS A 213 18.23 -1.26 -9.95
CA HIS A 213 17.21 -0.40 -9.34
C HIS A 213 16.81 0.72 -10.32
N PRO A 214 15.51 0.94 -10.53
CA PRO A 214 15.04 2.00 -11.42
C PRO A 214 15.38 3.40 -10.89
N THR A 215 15.60 4.33 -11.82
CA THR A 215 15.65 5.77 -11.55
C THR A 215 14.26 6.33 -11.24
N GLU A 216 14.14 7.62 -10.88
CA GLU A 216 12.84 8.28 -10.73
C GLU A 216 11.98 8.16 -11.99
N GLU A 217 12.57 8.28 -13.18
CA GLU A 217 11.85 8.07 -14.44
C GLU A 217 11.41 6.62 -14.63
N GLY A 218 12.29 5.66 -14.27
CA GLY A 218 11.91 4.25 -14.22
C GLY A 218 10.71 4.02 -13.31
N HIS A 219 10.68 4.62 -12.11
CA HIS A 219 9.55 4.51 -11.17
C HIS A 219 8.24 5.10 -11.71
N ARG A 220 8.27 6.14 -12.56
CA ARG A 220 7.06 6.63 -13.24
C ARG A 220 6.48 5.56 -14.16
N ILE A 221 7.34 4.88 -14.92
CA ILE A 221 6.91 3.76 -15.78
C ILE A 221 6.37 2.59 -14.96
N LEU A 222 7.00 2.28 -13.81
CA LEU A 222 6.46 1.26 -12.89
C LEU A 222 5.06 1.64 -12.38
N ALA A 223 4.88 2.90 -11.99
CA ALA A 223 3.56 3.38 -11.56
C ALA A 223 2.50 3.22 -12.66
N ASP A 224 2.84 3.53 -13.91
CA ASP A 224 1.94 3.34 -15.05
C ASP A 224 1.65 1.85 -15.33
N ASN A 225 2.67 0.98 -15.23
CA ASN A 225 2.48 -0.47 -15.36
C ASN A 225 1.51 -1.02 -14.30
N VAL A 226 1.64 -0.56 -13.07
CA VAL A 226 0.77 -0.97 -11.96
C VAL A 226 -0.63 -0.40 -12.11
N TRP A 227 -0.74 0.87 -12.53
CA TRP A 227 -2.02 1.55 -12.67
C TRP A 227 -2.99 0.82 -13.60
N GLN A 228 -2.50 0.27 -14.73
CA GLN A 228 -3.29 -0.45 -15.71
C GLN A 228 -4.13 -1.59 -15.12
N VAL A 229 -3.66 -2.20 -14.02
CA VAL A 229 -4.36 -3.28 -13.33
C VAL A 229 -5.00 -2.80 -12.02
N LEU A 230 -4.35 -1.87 -11.32
CA LEU A 230 -4.83 -1.34 -10.05
C LEU A 230 -6.17 -0.61 -10.21
N GLU A 231 -6.34 0.16 -11.30
CA GLU A 231 -7.58 0.91 -11.58
C GLU A 231 -8.82 0.02 -11.64
N GLU A 232 -8.68 -1.22 -12.13
CA GLU A 232 -9.77 -2.22 -12.17
C GLU A 232 -10.12 -2.76 -10.76
N LEU A 233 -9.27 -2.51 -9.76
CA LEU A 233 -9.44 -2.98 -8.39
C LEU A 233 -10.05 -1.91 -7.46
N LEU A 234 -10.13 -0.67 -7.88
CA LEU A 234 -10.66 0.45 -7.08
C LEU A 234 -12.21 0.46 -7.04
#